data_5b0e67c1f9835e5fe76c4840c280088c
#
_entry.id   5b0e67c1f9835e5fe76c4840c280088c
#
_cell.length_a   1.000
_cell.length_b   1.000
_cell.length_c   1.000
_cell.angle_alpha   90.00
_cell.angle_beta   90.00
_cell.angle_gamma   90.00
#
_symmetry.space_group_name_H-M   'P 1'
#
loop_
_entity.id
_entity.type
_entity.pdbx_description
1 polymer ?
#
loop_
_entity_poly.entity_id
_entity_poly.type
_entity_poly.pdbx_seq_one_letter_code
_entity_poly.pdbx_strand_id
1 'polypeptide(L)'
;MTTFSVVVEVQLREGVADPQGATIERSLPTLGFDGVSGVRVGKCIRFTIDAADETAARTEVDDLCARFLANPVIEDVDVRIDQAVST
;
A
#
# COMPACT_ATOMS: atom_id res chain seq x y z
N MET A 1 19.59 13.08 -12.84
CA MET A 1 18.43 12.33 -12.37
C MET A 1 17.85 12.95 -11.12
N THR A 2 16.58 12.82 -10.95
CA THR A 2 15.89 13.34 -9.77
C THR A 2 15.50 12.19 -8.87
N THR A 3 15.63 12.38 -7.57
CA THR A 3 15.21 11.40 -6.58
C THR A 3 13.77 11.68 -6.18
N PHE A 4 12.95 10.66 -6.20
CA PHE A 4 11.54 10.73 -5.79
C PHE A 4 11.29 9.86 -4.58
N SER A 5 10.46 10.36 -3.67
CA SER A 5 9.94 9.58 -2.54
C SER A 5 8.68 8.87 -2.97
N VAL A 6 8.60 7.58 -2.69
CA VAL A 6 7.48 6.74 -3.13
C VAL A 6 6.84 6.08 -1.92
N VAL A 7 5.52 6.11 -1.89
CA VAL A 7 4.72 5.36 -0.92
C VAL A 7 3.74 4.49 -1.70
N VAL A 8 3.80 3.20 -1.48
CA VAL A 8 2.89 2.22 -2.10
C VAL A 8 2.04 1.60 -1.00
N GLU A 9 0.75 1.81 -1.06
CA GLU A 9 -0.20 1.15 -0.17
C GLU A 9 -0.83 -0.01 -0.91
N VAL A 10 -0.73 -1.21 -0.35
CA VAL A 10 -1.27 -2.43 -0.94
C VAL A 10 -2.41 -2.93 -0.07
N GLN A 11 -3.57 -3.11 -0.68
CA GLN A 11 -4.77 -3.55 0.03
C GLN A 11 -5.42 -4.70 -0.75
N LEU A 12 -6.04 -5.61 -0.02
CA LEU A 12 -6.85 -6.65 -0.64
C LEU A 12 -8.07 -6.02 -1.32
N ARG A 13 -8.41 -6.55 -2.49
CA ARG A 13 -9.61 -6.11 -3.21
C ARG A 13 -10.86 -6.44 -2.41
N GLU A 14 -11.90 -5.65 -2.62
CA GLU A 14 -13.20 -5.91 -2.02
C GLU A 14 -13.67 -7.31 -2.39
N GLY A 15 -14.21 -8.02 -1.42
CA GLY A 15 -14.66 -9.40 -1.60
C GLY A 15 -13.61 -10.47 -1.38
N VAL A 16 -12.33 -10.09 -1.25
CA VAL A 16 -11.26 -11.03 -0.91
C VAL A 16 -11.19 -11.18 0.60
N ALA A 17 -11.13 -12.42 1.08
CA ALA A 17 -11.06 -12.71 2.51
C ALA A 17 -9.80 -12.11 3.14
N ASP A 18 -9.97 -11.52 4.32
CA ASP A 18 -8.90 -10.92 5.10
C ASP A 18 -8.89 -11.54 6.50
N PRO A 19 -8.19 -12.67 6.68
CA PRO A 19 -8.16 -13.35 7.98
C PRO A 19 -7.57 -12.51 9.11
N GLN A 20 -6.57 -11.68 8.80
CA GLN A 20 -5.95 -10.82 9.82
C GLN A 20 -6.91 -9.74 10.29
N GLY A 21 -7.58 -9.07 9.35
CA GLY A 21 -8.58 -8.06 9.66
C GLY A 21 -9.75 -8.64 10.47
N ALA A 22 -10.22 -9.81 10.07
CA ALA A 22 -11.30 -10.49 10.77
C ALA A 22 -10.90 -10.86 12.21
N THR A 23 -9.67 -11.30 12.41
CA THR A 23 -9.16 -11.64 13.75
C THR A 23 -9.08 -10.41 14.65
N ILE A 24 -8.59 -9.30 14.11
CA ILE A 24 -8.54 -8.04 14.84
C ILE A 24 -9.95 -7.61 15.23
N GLU A 25 -10.86 -7.63 14.28
CA GLU A 25 -12.23 -7.17 14.51
C GLU A 25 -12.93 -8.00 15.60
N ARG A 26 -12.75 -9.31 15.58
CA ARG A 26 -13.35 -10.20 16.60
C ARG A 26 -12.78 -9.98 17.98
N SER A 27 -11.55 -9.50 18.09
CA SER A 27 -10.88 -9.31 19.38
C SER A 27 -11.26 -8.00 20.07
N LEU A 28 -11.75 -7.02 19.32
CA LEU A 28 -11.98 -5.68 19.85
C LEU A 28 -13.10 -5.59 20.89
N PRO A 29 -14.25 -6.27 20.75
CA PRO A 29 -15.30 -6.20 21.78
C PRO A 29 -14.81 -6.66 23.14
N THR A 30 -13.99 -7.71 23.20
CA THR A 30 -13.41 -8.19 24.45
C THR A 30 -12.57 -7.13 25.15
N LEU A 31 -11.98 -6.21 24.38
CA LEU A 31 -11.16 -5.11 24.88
C LEU A 31 -11.96 -3.83 25.15
N GLY A 32 -13.27 -3.87 24.94
CA GLY A 32 -14.16 -2.74 25.20
C GLY A 32 -14.42 -1.85 23.97
N PHE A 33 -14.03 -2.28 22.77
CA PHE A 33 -14.23 -1.51 21.55
C PHE A 33 -15.37 -2.13 20.73
N ASP A 34 -16.59 -1.70 21.01
CA ASP A 34 -17.78 -2.31 20.39
C ASP A 34 -18.19 -1.65 19.06
N GLY A 35 -17.70 -0.45 18.78
CA GLY A 35 -18.12 0.32 17.61
C GLY A 35 -17.24 0.16 16.40
N VAL A 36 -16.28 -0.75 16.42
CA VAL A 36 -15.33 -0.92 15.31
C VAL A 36 -15.80 -2.02 14.37
N SER A 37 -15.84 -1.71 13.09
CA SER A 37 -16.23 -2.67 12.06
C SER A 37 -15.46 -2.41 10.78
N GLY A 38 -15.45 -3.37 9.87
CA GLY A 38 -14.80 -3.22 8.57
C GLY A 38 -13.28 -3.19 8.66
N VAL A 39 -12.69 -3.88 9.62
CA VAL A 39 -11.23 -3.90 9.78
C VAL A 39 -10.58 -4.61 8.61
N ARG A 40 -9.65 -3.93 7.97
CA ARG A 40 -8.88 -4.46 6.84
C ARG A 40 -7.40 -4.25 7.11
N VAL A 41 -6.61 -5.27 6.83
CA VAL A 41 -5.16 -5.20 6.98
C VAL A 41 -4.53 -5.04 5.59
N GLY A 42 -3.62 -4.10 5.47
CA GLY A 42 -2.86 -3.89 4.26
C GLY A 42 -1.40 -3.65 4.61
N LYS A 43 -0.59 -3.37 3.61
CA LYS A 43 0.81 -3.02 3.85
C LYS A 43 1.15 -1.71 3.17
N CYS A 44 2.14 -1.03 3.73
CA CYS A 44 2.63 0.24 3.22
C CYS A 44 4.13 0.09 2.97
N ILE A 45 4.56 0.37 1.76
CA ILE A 45 5.96 0.23 1.36
C ILE A 45 6.48 1.59 0.97
N ARG A 46 7.59 2.02 1.59
CA ARG A 46 8.21 3.31 1.31
C ARG A 46 9.62 3.11 0.80
N PHE A 47 9.95 3.87 -0.24
CA PHE A 47 11.30 3.85 -0.79
C PHE A 47 11.56 5.11 -1.60
N THR A 48 12.80 5.28 -2.04
CA THR A 48 13.15 6.32 -2.99
C THR A 48 13.56 5.70 -4.31
N ILE A 49 13.34 6.44 -5.39
CA ILE A 49 13.73 6.00 -6.72
C ILE A 49 14.36 7.18 -7.47
N ASP A 50 15.43 6.90 -8.20
CA ASP A 50 16.05 7.90 -9.08
C ASP A 50 15.53 7.70 -10.49
N ALA A 51 15.04 8.76 -11.09
CA ALA A 51 14.49 8.71 -12.44
C ALA A 51 14.68 10.06 -13.13
N ALA A 52 14.53 10.08 -14.44
CA ALA A 52 14.70 11.29 -15.22
C ALA A 52 13.63 12.33 -14.88
N ASP A 53 12.39 11.88 -14.70
CA ASP A 53 11.25 12.73 -14.35
C ASP A 53 10.18 11.91 -13.63
N GLU A 54 9.10 12.58 -13.22
CA GLU A 54 8.02 11.92 -12.51
C GLU A 54 7.33 10.84 -13.35
N THR A 55 7.16 11.07 -14.64
CA THR A 55 6.54 10.10 -15.54
C THR A 55 7.37 8.81 -15.60
N ALA A 56 8.68 8.94 -15.72
CA ALA A 56 9.59 7.79 -15.74
C ALA A 56 9.55 7.06 -14.39
N ALA A 57 9.54 7.81 -13.30
CA ALA A 57 9.45 7.23 -11.96
C ALA A 57 8.14 6.43 -11.79
N ARG A 58 7.02 7.00 -12.20
CA ARG A 58 5.72 6.31 -12.09
C ARG A 58 5.68 5.04 -12.92
N THR A 59 6.18 5.07 -14.14
CA THR A 59 6.22 3.89 -15.00
C THR A 59 7.02 2.76 -14.34
N GLU A 60 8.16 3.09 -13.78
CA GLU A 60 9.02 2.11 -13.12
C GLU A 60 8.38 1.57 -11.83
N VAL A 61 7.76 2.43 -11.05
CA VAL A 61 7.06 2.02 -9.82
C VAL A 61 5.86 1.16 -10.14
N ASP A 62 5.08 1.50 -11.16
CA ASP A 62 3.92 0.69 -11.57
C ASP A 62 4.37 -0.70 -12.00
N ASP A 63 5.47 -0.80 -12.74
CA ASP A 63 6.05 -2.08 -13.15
C ASP A 63 6.52 -2.90 -11.94
N LEU A 64 7.18 -2.22 -10.99
CA LEU A 64 7.64 -2.86 -9.75
C LEU A 64 6.46 -3.40 -8.93
N CYS A 65 5.37 -2.65 -8.81
CA CYS A 65 4.17 -3.09 -8.13
C CYS A 65 3.57 -4.34 -8.79
N ALA A 66 3.44 -4.32 -10.12
CA ALA A 66 2.83 -5.42 -10.86
C ALA A 66 3.65 -6.70 -10.78
N ARG A 67 4.98 -6.57 -10.75
CA ARG A 67 5.87 -7.72 -10.79
C ARG A 67 6.26 -8.26 -9.43
N PHE A 68 6.27 -7.42 -8.41
CA PHE A 68 6.93 -7.79 -7.16
C PHE A 68 6.18 -7.37 -5.90
N LEU A 69 5.71 -6.12 -5.81
CA LEU A 69 5.20 -5.59 -4.55
C LEU A 69 3.79 -6.04 -4.22
N ALA A 70 2.99 -6.37 -5.21
CA ALA A 70 1.60 -6.74 -5.01
C ALA A 70 1.21 -7.90 -5.91
N ASN A 71 0.15 -8.60 -5.51
CA ASN A 71 -0.47 -9.61 -6.35
C ASN A 71 -1.68 -8.97 -7.04
N PRO A 72 -1.58 -8.62 -8.34
CA PRO A 72 -2.64 -7.89 -9.02
C PRO A 72 -3.96 -8.65 -9.14
N VAL A 73 -3.94 -9.95 -8.91
CA VAL A 73 -5.17 -10.77 -8.94
C VAL A 73 -6.08 -10.46 -7.76
N ILE A 74 -5.48 -10.25 -6.57
CA ILE A 74 -6.24 -10.09 -5.32
C ILE A 74 -6.02 -8.76 -4.62
N GLU A 75 -5.06 -7.94 -5.08
CA GLU A 75 -4.68 -6.71 -4.40
C GLU A 75 -4.78 -5.50 -5.31
N ASP A 76 -5.15 -4.38 -4.72
CA ASP A 76 -5.08 -3.06 -5.34
C ASP A 76 -3.91 -2.30 -4.73
N VAL A 77 -3.32 -1.40 -5.50
CA VAL A 77 -2.25 -0.54 -5.03
C VAL A 77 -2.64 0.92 -5.19
N ASP A 78 -2.20 1.74 -4.24
CA ASP A 78 -2.27 3.19 -4.33
C ASP A 78 -0.84 3.71 -4.26
N VAL A 79 -0.41 4.42 -5.28
CA VAL A 79 0.97 4.90 -5.41
C VAL A 79 1.00 6.42 -5.28
N ARG A 80 1.82 6.92 -4.37
CA ARG A 80 2.09 8.34 -4.22
C ARG A 80 3.57 8.58 -4.49
N ILE A 81 3.84 9.53 -5.37
CA ILE A 81 5.21 9.89 -5.76
C ILE A 81 5.37 11.39 -5.59
N ASP A 82 6.37 11.76 -4.81
CA ASP A 82 6.74 13.16 -4.59
C ASP A 82 8.22 13.33 -4.83
N GLN A 83 8.61 14.50 -5.32
CA GLN A 83 10.02 14.80 -5.42
C GLN A 83 10.62 14.84 -4.03
N ALA A 84 11.69 14.08 -3.82
CA ALA A 84 12.33 14.03 -2.51
C ALA A 84 12.92 15.40 -2.16
N VAL A 85 12.66 15.82 -0.91
CA VAL A 85 13.22 17.08 -0.41
C VAL A 85 14.60 16.76 0.14
N SER A 86 15.60 17.44 -0.40
CA SER A 86 16.96 17.35 0.12
C SER A 86 17.08 18.19 1.38
N THR A 87 17.39 17.55 2.48
CA THR A 87 17.58 18.23 3.77
C THR A 87 19.02 18.08 4.24
#